data_a58605afa7d1febd8f508d5d1badd9e5
#
_entry.id   a58605afa7d1febd8f508d5d1badd9e5
#
_cell.length_a   1.000
_cell.length_b   1.000
_cell.length_c   1.000
_cell.angle_alpha   90.00
_cell.angle_beta   90.00
_cell.angle_gamma   90.00
#
_symmetry.space_group_name_H-M   'P 1'
#
loop_
_entity.id
_entity.type
_entity.pdbx_description
1 polymer ?
#
loop_
_entity_poly.entity_id
_entity_poly.type
_entity_poly.pdbx_seq_one_letter_code
_entity_poly.pdbx_strand_id
1 'polypeptide(L)'
;ITVEKGKVVAIGGDMPVGAEVIDGKGHFLSPGFVDVHVHLREPGFEHKETIETGTMAAARGGFTTICAMPNTKPVPDSVENLNLIKGLIEKSAKVRVLPYGSLTRDISGEVRTNVEELKAAGAVAFSDDGVGIQLSSTMYEQMRDAAKIDAIVVAHCEDNSLIYDGVMHEGVRSEQLGLPGIPSICESVQIARDVLLAEAAGAR
;
A
#
# COMPACT_ATOMS: atom_id res chain seq x y z
N ILE A 1 30.87 6.35 5.93
CA ILE A 1 29.87 5.64 6.76
C ILE A 1 30.35 4.21 6.96
N THR A 2 30.42 3.76 8.21
CA THR A 2 30.76 2.38 8.56
C THR A 2 29.49 1.60 8.89
N VAL A 3 29.36 0.43 8.26
CA VAL A 3 28.23 -0.48 8.47
C VAL A 3 28.76 -1.80 9.03
N GLU A 4 28.19 -2.26 10.13
CA GLU A 4 28.50 -3.57 10.73
C GLU A 4 27.20 -4.33 11.00
N LYS A 5 27.12 -5.59 10.55
CA LYS A 5 25.92 -6.45 10.73
C LYS A 5 24.61 -5.78 10.28
N GLY A 6 24.67 -5.06 9.14
CA GLY A 6 23.51 -4.38 8.58
C GLY A 6 23.08 -3.09 9.29
N LYS A 7 23.89 -2.57 10.22
CA LYS A 7 23.59 -1.32 10.94
C LYS A 7 24.71 -0.30 10.73
N VAL A 8 24.33 0.97 10.60
CA VAL A 8 25.27 2.08 10.61
C VAL A 8 25.84 2.22 12.03
N VAL A 9 27.17 2.05 12.17
CA VAL A 9 27.86 2.15 13.46
C VAL A 9 28.70 3.41 13.60
N ALA A 10 29.11 4.03 12.48
CA ALA A 10 29.83 5.32 12.50
C ALA A 10 29.57 6.13 11.22
N ILE A 11 29.64 7.46 11.37
CA ILE A 11 29.64 8.43 10.28
C ILE A 11 30.93 9.26 10.45
N GLY A 12 31.81 9.18 9.46
CA GLY A 12 33.19 9.73 9.57
C GLY A 12 34.11 8.84 10.41
N GLY A 13 35.28 9.37 10.75
CA GLY A 13 36.32 8.63 11.49
C GLY A 13 37.23 7.78 10.58
N ASP A 14 38.15 7.05 11.23
CA ASP A 14 39.09 6.19 10.53
C ASP A 14 38.42 4.92 9.99
N MET A 15 38.92 4.45 8.87
CA MET A 15 38.43 3.21 8.27
C MET A 15 38.90 2.00 9.12
N PRO A 16 37.98 1.11 9.51
CA PRO A 16 38.34 -0.10 10.25
C PRO A 16 39.29 -1.00 9.44
N VAL A 17 40.24 -1.60 10.11
CA VAL A 17 41.19 -2.55 9.45
C VAL A 17 40.40 -3.76 8.93
N GLY A 18 40.58 -4.07 7.65
CA GLY A 18 39.90 -5.20 6.99
C GLY A 18 38.48 -4.94 6.53
N ALA A 19 38.02 -3.69 6.59
CA ALA A 19 36.69 -3.34 6.04
C ALA A 19 36.70 -3.41 4.51
N GLU A 20 35.61 -3.91 3.93
CA GLU A 20 35.32 -3.76 2.50
C GLU A 20 34.94 -2.30 2.22
N VAL A 21 35.59 -1.70 1.22
CA VAL A 21 35.36 -0.29 0.89
C VAL A 21 34.58 -0.17 -0.41
N ILE A 22 33.42 0.52 -0.33
CA ILE A 22 32.64 0.90 -1.50
C ILE A 22 32.89 2.39 -1.77
N ASP A 23 33.56 2.69 -2.89
CA ASP A 23 33.80 4.08 -3.31
C ASP A 23 32.51 4.66 -3.92
N GLY A 24 31.92 5.63 -3.24
CA GLY A 24 30.73 6.34 -3.69
C GLY A 24 30.96 7.32 -4.85
N LYS A 25 32.22 7.54 -5.27
CA LYS A 25 32.59 8.40 -6.44
C LYS A 25 31.90 9.77 -6.46
N GLY A 26 31.68 10.38 -5.28
CA GLY A 26 31.02 11.66 -5.13
C GLY A 26 29.48 11.59 -5.22
N HIS A 27 28.88 10.41 -5.27
CA HIS A 27 27.43 10.25 -5.22
C HIS A 27 26.88 10.46 -3.80
N PHE A 28 25.60 10.78 -3.72
CA PHE A 28 24.89 10.85 -2.44
C PHE A 28 24.58 9.44 -1.94
N LEU A 29 24.78 9.24 -0.64
CA LEU A 29 24.33 8.06 0.08
C LEU A 29 23.15 8.44 0.98
N SER A 30 22.03 7.75 0.82
CA SER A 30 20.82 7.92 1.63
C SER A 30 20.31 6.57 2.12
N PRO A 31 19.44 6.54 3.15
CA PRO A 31 18.61 5.36 3.37
C PRO A 31 17.85 5.00 2.10
N GLY A 32 17.57 3.71 1.90
CA GLY A 32 16.72 3.26 0.80
C GLY A 32 15.32 3.87 0.89
N PHE A 33 14.70 4.14 -0.27
CA PHE A 33 13.36 4.70 -0.32
C PHE A 33 12.31 3.69 0.16
N VAL A 34 11.19 4.22 0.64
CA VAL A 34 10.01 3.46 1.04
C VAL A 34 8.85 3.89 0.16
N ASP A 35 8.20 2.93 -0.50
CA ASP A 35 6.96 3.17 -1.22
C ASP A 35 5.81 2.52 -0.44
N VAL A 36 4.86 3.33 -0.02
CA VAL A 36 3.75 2.87 0.83
C VAL A 36 2.53 2.40 0.03
N HIS A 37 2.59 2.43 -1.32
CA HIS A 37 1.45 2.07 -2.17
C HIS A 37 1.90 1.47 -3.50
N VAL A 38 1.99 0.15 -3.57
CA VAL A 38 2.32 -0.56 -4.81
C VAL A 38 1.37 -1.73 -5.07
N HIS A 39 1.23 -2.11 -6.35
CA HIS A 39 0.42 -3.25 -6.75
C HIS A 39 1.30 -4.37 -7.30
N LEU A 40 1.49 -5.42 -6.51
CA LEU A 40 2.26 -6.59 -6.94
C LEU A 40 1.41 -7.64 -7.67
N ARG A 41 0.10 -7.54 -7.59
CA ARG A 41 -0.88 -8.34 -8.33
C ARG A 41 -0.88 -9.85 -8.07
N GLU A 42 0.18 -10.41 -7.54
CA GLU A 42 0.31 -11.80 -7.15
C GLU A 42 -0.10 -11.98 -5.67
N PRO A 43 -0.96 -12.96 -5.37
CA PRO A 43 -1.52 -13.98 -6.26
C PRO A 43 -2.72 -13.50 -7.08
N GLY A 44 -2.97 -14.20 -8.21
CA GLY A 44 -4.20 -14.18 -8.97
C GLY A 44 -4.20 -13.29 -10.22
N PHE A 45 -3.25 -12.38 -10.36
CA PHE A 45 -3.14 -11.48 -11.52
C PHE A 45 -1.71 -11.38 -12.05
N GLU A 46 -0.97 -12.49 -12.03
CA GLU A 46 0.45 -12.60 -12.39
C GLU A 46 0.74 -12.16 -13.83
N HIS A 47 -0.28 -12.15 -14.68
CA HIS A 47 -0.18 -11.62 -16.05
C HIS A 47 0.02 -10.09 -16.11
N LYS A 48 -0.26 -9.38 -14.98
CA LYS A 48 -0.06 -7.92 -14.86
C LYS A 48 1.26 -7.60 -14.19
N GLU A 49 1.57 -8.28 -13.08
CA GLU A 49 2.78 -8.11 -12.28
C GLU A 49 2.96 -9.33 -11.36
N THR A 50 4.21 -9.62 -10.96
CA THR A 50 4.54 -10.60 -9.94
C THR A 50 5.29 -9.96 -8.78
N ILE A 51 5.35 -10.64 -7.64
CA ILE A 51 6.14 -10.19 -6.49
C ILE A 51 7.61 -10.07 -6.89
N GLU A 52 8.13 -11.02 -7.68
CA GLU A 52 9.52 -10.98 -8.12
C GLU A 52 9.81 -9.77 -9.01
N THR A 53 9.03 -9.56 -10.07
CA THR A 53 9.29 -8.50 -11.06
C THR A 53 9.03 -7.11 -10.47
N GLY A 54 7.96 -6.93 -9.69
CA GLY A 54 7.67 -5.66 -9.01
C GLY A 54 8.74 -5.30 -7.98
N THR A 55 9.24 -6.28 -7.22
CA THR A 55 10.31 -6.03 -6.24
C THR A 55 11.68 -5.81 -6.89
N MET A 56 11.95 -6.40 -8.05
CA MET A 56 13.13 -6.06 -8.88
C MET A 56 13.06 -4.62 -9.39
N ALA A 57 11.89 -4.18 -9.85
CA ALA A 57 11.67 -2.79 -10.28
C ALA A 57 11.86 -1.82 -9.11
N ALA A 58 11.34 -2.14 -7.92
CA ALA A 58 11.55 -1.37 -6.70
C ALA A 58 13.06 -1.25 -6.35
N ALA A 59 13.78 -2.37 -6.33
CA ALA A 59 15.23 -2.39 -6.08
C ALA A 59 15.98 -1.53 -7.09
N ARG A 60 15.63 -1.61 -8.39
CA ARG A 60 16.23 -0.78 -9.45
C ARG A 60 15.96 0.70 -9.25
N GLY A 61 14.82 1.06 -8.66
CA GLY A 61 14.45 2.44 -8.32
C GLY A 61 15.06 2.95 -7.01
N GLY A 62 15.79 2.11 -6.26
CA GLY A 62 16.37 2.48 -4.96
C GLY A 62 15.39 2.31 -3.78
N PHE A 63 14.25 1.67 -3.98
CA PHE A 63 13.32 1.33 -2.90
C PHE A 63 13.76 0.04 -2.22
N THR A 64 13.94 0.10 -0.90
CA THR A 64 14.33 -1.05 -0.09
C THR A 64 13.16 -1.63 0.71
N THR A 65 12.06 -0.89 0.79
CA THR A 65 10.81 -1.34 1.42
C THR A 65 9.63 -0.85 0.60
N ILE A 66 8.65 -1.72 0.37
CA ILE A 66 7.41 -1.38 -0.31
C ILE A 66 6.23 -1.97 0.44
N CYS A 67 5.07 -1.30 0.37
CA CYS A 67 3.83 -1.79 0.95
C CYS A 67 2.88 -2.22 -0.16
N ALA A 68 2.49 -3.50 -0.16
CA ALA A 68 1.69 -4.10 -1.22
C ALA A 68 0.19 -3.99 -0.93
N MET A 69 -0.56 -3.38 -1.85
CA MET A 69 -2.01 -3.23 -1.77
C MET A 69 -2.75 -4.57 -1.83
N PRO A 70 -3.95 -4.66 -1.21
CA PRO A 70 -4.66 -5.92 -0.98
C PRO A 70 -5.42 -6.45 -2.20
N ASN A 71 -5.38 -5.80 -3.35
CA ASN A 71 -6.17 -6.16 -4.53
C ASN A 71 -5.58 -7.33 -5.33
N THR A 72 -5.48 -8.47 -4.66
CA THR A 72 -5.04 -9.78 -5.15
C THR A 72 -6.18 -10.79 -5.14
N LYS A 73 -5.93 -12.02 -5.60
CA LYS A 73 -6.91 -13.12 -5.54
C LYS A 73 -6.22 -14.42 -5.13
N PRO A 74 -6.44 -14.92 -3.88
CA PRO A 74 -7.37 -14.35 -2.91
C PRO A 74 -6.93 -12.98 -2.37
N VAL A 75 -7.92 -12.23 -1.86
CA VAL A 75 -7.72 -10.99 -1.11
C VAL A 75 -7.18 -11.32 0.29
N PRO A 76 -6.25 -10.54 0.89
CA PRO A 76 -5.79 -10.72 2.28
C PRO A 76 -6.84 -10.25 3.30
N ASP A 77 -8.02 -10.87 3.27
CA ASP A 77 -9.20 -10.59 4.09
C ASP A 77 -9.37 -11.56 5.26
N SER A 78 -8.48 -12.52 5.37
CA SER A 78 -8.38 -13.51 6.43
C SER A 78 -6.92 -13.79 6.77
N VAL A 79 -6.67 -14.33 7.97
CA VAL A 79 -5.32 -14.73 8.40
C VAL A 79 -4.72 -15.77 7.44
N GLU A 80 -5.54 -16.69 6.93
CA GLU A 80 -5.12 -17.69 5.97
C GLU A 80 -4.61 -17.06 4.66
N ASN A 81 -5.41 -16.18 4.06
CA ASN A 81 -5.06 -15.49 2.82
C ASN A 81 -3.84 -14.57 2.99
N LEU A 82 -3.76 -13.85 4.11
CA LEU A 82 -2.60 -13.02 4.42
C LEU A 82 -1.32 -13.84 4.56
N ASN A 83 -1.39 -15.00 5.24
CA ASN A 83 -0.25 -15.90 5.38
C ASN A 83 0.18 -16.53 4.05
N LEU A 84 -0.77 -16.83 3.16
CA LEU A 84 -0.45 -17.27 1.79
C LEU A 84 0.40 -16.20 1.07
N ILE A 85 -0.03 -14.93 1.10
CA ILE A 85 0.69 -13.82 0.46
C ILE A 85 2.07 -13.64 1.09
N LYS A 86 2.20 -13.71 2.42
CA LYS A 86 3.50 -13.64 3.11
C LYS A 86 4.44 -14.77 2.69
N GLY A 87 3.95 -15.97 2.52
CA GLY A 87 4.74 -17.10 2.02
C GLY A 87 5.26 -16.88 0.58
N LEU A 88 4.45 -16.26 -0.28
CA LEU A 88 4.87 -15.87 -1.63
C LEU A 88 5.92 -14.75 -1.59
N ILE A 89 5.75 -13.77 -0.71
CA ILE A 89 6.72 -12.69 -0.48
C ILE A 89 8.06 -13.27 -0.04
N GLU A 90 8.08 -14.14 0.98
CA GLU A 90 9.30 -14.79 1.47
C GLU A 90 10.04 -15.57 0.38
N LYS A 91 9.31 -16.20 -0.52
CA LYS A 91 9.88 -16.99 -1.63
C LYS A 91 10.48 -16.15 -2.75
N SER A 92 9.87 -15.01 -3.09
CA SER A 92 10.11 -14.34 -4.38
C SER A 92 10.63 -12.90 -4.26
N ALA A 93 10.36 -12.20 -3.15
CA ALA A 93 10.68 -10.78 -3.02
C ALA A 93 12.19 -10.48 -3.00
N LYS A 94 12.59 -9.42 -3.67
CA LYS A 94 13.99 -8.93 -3.73
C LYS A 94 14.25 -7.74 -2.79
N VAL A 95 13.18 -7.10 -2.30
CA VAL A 95 13.22 -6.06 -1.27
C VAL A 95 12.20 -6.40 -0.20
N ARG A 96 12.21 -5.68 0.91
CA ARG A 96 11.23 -5.86 1.98
C ARG A 96 9.84 -5.50 1.49
N VAL A 97 8.90 -6.42 1.59
CA VAL A 97 7.48 -6.21 1.27
C VAL A 97 6.64 -6.33 2.53
N LEU A 98 5.81 -5.33 2.76
CA LEU A 98 4.85 -5.27 3.87
C LEU A 98 3.44 -5.34 3.27
N PRO A 99 2.69 -6.45 3.46
CA PRO A 99 1.36 -6.58 2.89
C PRO A 99 0.32 -5.77 3.68
N TYR A 100 -0.64 -5.18 2.96
CA TYR A 100 -1.86 -4.66 3.53
C TYR A 100 -2.85 -5.80 3.83
N GLY A 101 -3.72 -5.61 4.82
CA GLY A 101 -4.97 -6.34 4.94
C GLY A 101 -6.11 -5.57 4.27
N SER A 102 -7.18 -6.25 3.84
CA SER A 102 -8.37 -5.56 3.38
C SER A 102 -9.25 -5.12 4.54
N LEU A 103 -10.00 -4.04 4.34
CA LEU A 103 -11.02 -3.57 5.28
C LEU A 103 -12.30 -4.41 5.19
N THR A 104 -12.63 -4.87 3.98
CA THR A 104 -13.81 -5.72 3.77
C THR A 104 -13.44 -7.01 3.05
N ARG A 105 -14.30 -8.03 3.19
CA ARG A 105 -14.12 -9.31 2.49
C ARG A 105 -14.21 -9.09 0.99
N ASP A 106 -13.30 -9.73 0.27
CA ASP A 106 -13.18 -9.61 -1.18
C ASP A 106 -13.09 -8.15 -1.68
N ILE A 107 -12.68 -7.21 -0.81
CA ILE A 107 -12.71 -5.75 -1.06
C ILE A 107 -14.08 -5.28 -1.62
N SER A 108 -15.15 -5.87 -1.13
CA SER A 108 -16.52 -5.60 -1.62
C SER A 108 -17.12 -4.28 -1.11
N GLY A 109 -16.54 -3.69 -0.06
CA GLY A 109 -17.10 -2.53 0.62
C GLY A 109 -18.25 -2.85 1.59
N GLU A 110 -18.67 -4.12 1.73
CA GLU A 110 -19.86 -4.55 2.46
C GLU A 110 -19.54 -5.24 3.78
N VAL A 111 -18.93 -6.43 3.72
CA VAL A 111 -18.72 -7.30 4.87
C VAL A 111 -17.35 -7.01 5.49
N ARG A 112 -17.33 -6.46 6.70
CA ARG A 112 -16.11 -6.09 7.41
C ARG A 112 -15.21 -7.30 7.70
N THR A 113 -13.89 -7.10 7.62
CA THR A 113 -12.88 -8.03 8.09
C THR A 113 -12.58 -7.83 9.58
N ASN A 114 -11.89 -8.77 10.20
CA ASN A 114 -11.34 -8.62 11.54
C ASN A 114 -9.93 -8.01 11.45
N VAL A 115 -9.85 -6.67 11.51
CA VAL A 115 -8.58 -5.94 11.40
C VAL A 115 -7.60 -6.26 12.54
N GLU A 116 -8.09 -6.64 13.73
CA GLU A 116 -7.24 -7.03 14.86
C GLU A 116 -6.49 -8.33 14.56
N GLU A 117 -7.19 -9.36 14.09
CA GLU A 117 -6.56 -10.63 13.68
C GLU A 117 -5.59 -10.44 12.53
N LEU A 118 -5.95 -9.65 11.53
CA LEU A 118 -5.08 -9.37 10.39
C LEU A 118 -3.83 -8.59 10.80
N LYS A 119 -3.95 -7.60 11.70
CA LYS A 119 -2.79 -6.89 12.25
C LYS A 119 -1.87 -7.83 13.02
N ALA A 120 -2.43 -8.68 13.89
CA ALA A 120 -1.67 -9.68 14.62
C ALA A 120 -0.95 -10.67 13.69
N ALA A 121 -1.55 -11.00 12.55
CA ALA A 121 -0.95 -11.82 11.50
C ALA A 121 0.09 -11.09 10.65
N GLY A 122 0.25 -9.76 10.78
CA GLY A 122 1.31 -8.98 10.17
C GLY A 122 0.90 -8.06 9.04
N ALA A 123 -0.38 -7.72 8.90
CA ALA A 123 -0.81 -6.63 8.03
C ALA A 123 -0.23 -5.30 8.53
N VAL A 124 0.39 -4.51 7.63
CA VAL A 124 1.02 -3.23 7.98
C VAL A 124 0.00 -2.10 8.14
N ALA A 125 -1.04 -2.13 7.35
CA ALA A 125 -2.15 -1.18 7.31
C ALA A 125 -3.34 -1.83 6.60
N PHE A 126 -4.45 -1.11 6.42
CA PHE A 126 -5.68 -1.64 5.87
C PHE A 126 -6.24 -0.77 4.76
N SER A 127 -6.70 -1.40 3.68
CA SER A 127 -7.28 -0.72 2.52
C SER A 127 -8.23 -1.63 1.76
N ASP A 128 -9.22 -1.03 1.09
CA ASP A 128 -9.99 -1.67 0.01
C ASP A 128 -9.62 -1.01 -1.33
N ASP A 129 -8.32 -0.82 -1.56
CA ASP A 129 -7.80 -0.14 -2.73
C ASP A 129 -8.23 -0.79 -4.05
N GLY A 130 -8.62 0.08 -4.98
CA GLY A 130 -9.13 -0.25 -6.31
C GLY A 130 -10.65 -0.34 -6.39
N VAL A 131 -11.38 -0.38 -5.26
CA VAL A 131 -12.86 -0.37 -5.22
C VAL A 131 -13.38 0.73 -4.32
N GLY A 132 -12.76 0.90 -3.14
CA GLY A 132 -13.19 1.84 -2.11
C GLY A 132 -14.44 1.38 -1.35
N ILE A 133 -14.65 1.94 -0.17
CA ILE A 133 -15.84 1.66 0.64
C ILE A 133 -16.87 2.77 0.41
N GLN A 134 -17.99 2.41 -0.23
CA GLN A 134 -19.03 3.38 -0.58
C GLN A 134 -19.94 3.71 0.62
N LEU A 135 -20.20 2.74 1.50
CA LEU A 135 -21.04 2.93 2.68
C LEU A 135 -20.27 3.61 3.81
N SER A 136 -20.70 4.81 4.20
CA SER A 136 -20.11 5.56 5.31
C SER A 136 -20.13 4.79 6.64
N SER A 137 -21.19 4.01 6.91
CA SER A 137 -21.30 3.17 8.10
C SER A 137 -20.20 2.09 8.15
N THR A 138 -19.97 1.38 7.05
CA THR A 138 -18.92 0.37 6.95
C THR A 138 -17.53 0.98 7.18
N MET A 139 -17.24 2.10 6.52
CA MET A 139 -15.97 2.81 6.68
C MET A 139 -15.78 3.28 8.14
N TYR A 140 -16.80 3.91 8.71
CA TYR A 140 -16.73 4.41 10.10
C TYR A 140 -16.48 3.31 11.12
N GLU A 141 -17.18 2.19 11.01
CA GLU A 141 -17.00 1.04 11.91
C GLU A 141 -15.62 0.41 11.75
N GLN A 142 -15.09 0.30 10.52
CA GLN A 142 -13.72 -0.18 10.30
C GLN A 142 -12.67 0.78 10.85
N MET A 143 -12.85 2.08 10.67
CA MET A 143 -11.99 3.09 11.26
C MET A 143 -11.98 3.02 12.80
N ARG A 144 -13.15 2.81 13.43
CA ARG A 144 -13.25 2.61 14.89
C ARG A 144 -12.51 1.36 15.35
N ASP A 145 -12.63 0.26 14.62
CA ASP A 145 -11.93 -0.98 14.98
C ASP A 145 -10.42 -0.83 14.76
N ALA A 146 -9.98 -0.18 13.69
CA ALA A 146 -8.58 0.14 13.45
C ALA A 146 -8.00 1.07 14.54
N ALA A 147 -8.75 2.08 14.99
CA ALA A 147 -8.32 3.00 16.04
C ALA A 147 -8.04 2.29 17.37
N LYS A 148 -8.86 1.30 17.77
CA LYS A 148 -8.66 0.52 19.01
C LYS A 148 -7.31 -0.19 19.08
N ILE A 149 -6.76 -0.54 17.94
CA ILE A 149 -5.51 -1.30 17.81
C ILE A 149 -4.36 -0.46 17.27
N ASP A 150 -4.53 0.87 17.17
CA ASP A 150 -3.55 1.79 16.59
C ASP A 150 -3.10 1.34 15.17
N ALA A 151 -4.06 1.01 14.32
CA ALA A 151 -3.82 0.65 12.93
C ALA A 151 -4.10 1.82 11.99
N ILE A 152 -3.43 1.80 10.82
CA ILE A 152 -3.60 2.81 9.78
C ILE A 152 -4.64 2.33 8.77
N VAL A 153 -5.58 3.21 8.42
CA VAL A 153 -6.52 3.03 7.32
C VAL A 153 -6.08 3.89 6.13
N VAL A 154 -5.96 3.26 4.97
CA VAL A 154 -5.59 3.92 3.72
C VAL A 154 -6.78 3.82 2.77
N ALA A 155 -7.50 4.92 2.62
CA ALA A 155 -8.72 4.95 1.83
C ALA A 155 -8.43 5.10 0.33
N HIS A 156 -9.12 4.30 -0.49
CA HIS A 156 -9.29 4.55 -1.92
C HIS A 156 -10.51 5.45 -2.08
N CYS A 157 -10.28 6.72 -2.39
CA CYS A 157 -11.31 7.74 -2.41
C CYS A 157 -11.86 7.94 -3.82
N GLU A 158 -12.91 7.21 -4.15
CA GLU A 158 -13.61 7.30 -5.41
C GLU A 158 -15.10 7.00 -5.17
N ASP A 159 -15.96 8.02 -5.30
CA ASP A 159 -17.41 7.85 -5.19
C ASP A 159 -17.94 7.25 -6.49
N ASN A 160 -18.29 5.97 -6.45
CA ASN A 160 -18.70 5.22 -7.64
C ASN A 160 -19.96 5.81 -8.32
N SER A 161 -20.79 6.55 -7.58
CA SER A 161 -21.97 7.21 -8.14
C SER A 161 -21.62 8.40 -9.06
N LEU A 162 -20.39 8.91 -8.94
CA LEU A 162 -19.88 10.05 -9.71
C LEU A 162 -18.89 9.65 -10.82
N ILE A 163 -18.59 8.37 -10.98
CA ILE A 163 -17.73 7.90 -12.08
C ILE A 163 -18.45 8.03 -13.43
N TYR A 164 -19.76 7.79 -13.42
CA TYR A 164 -20.61 7.68 -14.62
C TYR A 164 -19.98 6.65 -15.60
N ASP A 165 -19.83 7.04 -16.87
CA ASP A 165 -19.12 6.24 -17.90
C ASP A 165 -17.66 6.69 -18.09
N GLY A 166 -17.10 7.45 -17.13
CA GLY A 166 -15.79 8.05 -17.22
C GLY A 166 -14.66 7.03 -17.26
N VAL A 167 -13.67 7.27 -18.12
CA VAL A 167 -12.51 6.40 -18.32
C VAL A 167 -11.19 7.09 -18.03
N MET A 168 -11.24 8.38 -17.74
CA MET A 168 -10.10 9.22 -17.37
C MET A 168 -10.60 10.45 -16.63
N HIS A 169 -9.69 11.23 -16.05
CA HIS A 169 -10.03 12.52 -15.42
C HIS A 169 -10.69 13.47 -16.41
N GLU A 170 -11.79 14.11 -15.98
CA GLU A 170 -12.46 15.16 -16.74
C GLU A 170 -11.58 16.40 -16.88
N GLY A 171 -11.39 16.89 -18.10
CA GLY A 171 -10.61 18.08 -18.38
C GLY A 171 -10.19 18.20 -19.85
N VAL A 172 -9.27 19.11 -20.14
CA VAL A 172 -8.85 19.42 -21.51
C VAL A 172 -8.47 18.17 -22.33
N ARG A 173 -7.85 17.17 -21.68
CA ARG A 173 -7.43 15.95 -22.39
C ARG A 173 -8.59 15.02 -22.70
N SER A 174 -9.53 14.81 -21.79
CA SER A 174 -10.73 14.02 -22.07
C SER A 174 -11.56 14.63 -23.19
N GLU A 175 -11.72 15.97 -23.18
CA GLU A 175 -12.39 16.70 -24.26
C GLU A 175 -11.69 16.55 -25.61
N GLN A 176 -10.36 16.74 -25.66
CA GLN A 176 -9.56 16.58 -26.90
C GLN A 176 -9.63 15.17 -27.50
N LEU A 177 -9.73 14.15 -26.63
CA LEU A 177 -9.79 12.76 -27.04
C LEU A 177 -11.23 12.29 -27.32
N GLY A 178 -12.23 13.10 -26.98
CA GLY A 178 -13.65 12.70 -27.09
C GLY A 178 -13.99 11.53 -26.15
N LEU A 179 -13.28 11.42 -25.01
CA LEU A 179 -13.50 10.37 -24.01
C LEU A 179 -14.29 10.93 -22.81
N PRO A 180 -15.21 10.11 -22.24
CA PRO A 180 -15.95 10.53 -21.05
C PRO A 180 -15.00 10.72 -19.87
N GLY A 181 -15.17 11.85 -19.17
CA GLY A 181 -14.36 12.23 -18.01
C GLY A 181 -15.00 11.86 -16.69
N ILE A 182 -14.16 11.59 -15.67
CA ILE A 182 -14.56 11.47 -14.28
C ILE A 182 -14.33 12.84 -13.62
N PRO A 183 -15.35 13.48 -13.07
CA PRO A 183 -15.19 14.80 -12.45
C PRO A 183 -14.37 14.69 -11.16
N SER A 184 -13.51 15.68 -10.88
CA SER A 184 -12.63 15.70 -9.69
C SER A 184 -13.40 15.63 -8.36
N ILE A 185 -14.66 16.02 -8.35
CA ILE A 185 -15.52 15.92 -7.16
C ILE A 185 -15.73 14.46 -6.73
N CYS A 186 -15.57 13.49 -7.64
CA CYS A 186 -15.64 12.05 -7.35
C CYS A 186 -14.66 11.64 -6.24
N GLU A 187 -13.43 12.15 -6.27
CA GLU A 187 -12.45 11.93 -5.21
C GLU A 187 -12.68 12.84 -4.00
N SER A 188 -12.89 14.14 -4.26
CA SER A 188 -12.94 15.16 -3.20
C SER A 188 -14.05 14.94 -2.19
N VAL A 189 -15.23 14.51 -2.64
CA VAL A 189 -16.38 14.26 -1.74
C VAL A 189 -16.11 13.07 -0.83
N GLN A 190 -15.48 12.03 -1.34
CA GLN A 190 -15.15 10.86 -0.54
C GLN A 190 -14.00 11.14 0.42
N ILE A 191 -12.98 11.90 0.02
CA ILE A 191 -11.92 12.39 0.91
C ILE A 191 -12.53 13.20 2.07
N ALA A 192 -13.41 14.15 1.76
CA ALA A 192 -14.06 14.96 2.80
C ALA A 192 -14.88 14.12 3.77
N ARG A 193 -15.63 13.13 3.26
CA ARG A 193 -16.35 12.14 4.07
C ARG A 193 -15.40 11.39 5.00
N ASP A 194 -14.33 10.82 4.45
CA ASP A 194 -13.45 9.92 5.18
C ASP A 194 -12.62 10.67 6.23
N VAL A 195 -12.24 11.92 5.98
CA VAL A 195 -11.58 12.78 6.98
C VAL A 195 -12.51 13.02 8.18
N LEU A 196 -13.80 13.33 7.95
CA LEU A 196 -14.77 13.52 9.02
C LEU A 196 -15.03 12.22 9.80
N LEU A 197 -15.08 11.09 9.11
CA LEU A 197 -15.24 9.78 9.75
C LEU A 197 -14.00 9.40 10.57
N ALA A 198 -12.81 9.66 10.06
CA ALA A 198 -11.55 9.39 10.77
C ALA A 198 -11.44 10.24 12.05
N GLU A 199 -11.77 11.54 11.99
CA GLU A 199 -11.81 12.40 13.16
C GLU A 199 -12.78 11.86 14.22
N ALA A 200 -14.01 11.53 13.82
CA ALA A 200 -15.04 11.01 14.72
C ALA A 200 -14.69 9.62 15.30
N ALA A 201 -13.95 8.80 14.56
CA ALA A 201 -13.48 7.48 14.99
C ALA A 201 -12.19 7.51 15.81
N GLY A 202 -11.44 8.62 15.79
CA GLY A 202 -10.08 8.71 16.32
C GLY A 202 -9.09 7.84 15.56
N ALA A 203 -9.33 7.62 14.26
CA ALA A 203 -8.51 6.79 13.38
C ALA A 203 -7.37 7.58 12.72
N ARG A 204 -6.38 6.81 12.26
CA ARG A 204 -5.25 7.31 11.47
C ARG A 204 -5.33 6.79 10.05
#